data_e8b2c6a980024ca16d89f216eef36f26
#
_entry.id   e8b2c6a980024ca16d89f216eef36f26
#
_cell.length_a   1.000
_cell.length_b   1.000
_cell.length_c   1.000
_cell.angle_alpha   90.00
_cell.angle_beta   90.00
_cell.angle_gamma   90.00
#
_symmetry.space_group_name_H-M   'P 1'
#
loop_
_entity.id
_entity.type
_entity.pdbx_description
1 polymer ?
#
loop_
_entity_poly.entity_id
_entity_poly.type
_entity_poly.pdbx_seq_one_letter_code
_entity_poly.pdbx_strand_id
1 'polypeptide(L)'
;MVNVKQWATAGLAAATLSFGGQVLAQQKWDMPTGYPASNFHTENIQQFAKEVDEATGGKLKITVHANGSLFKANEIKRAVQAGQAQIGELIISGLANEDALYALDTVPFLATSYADSKKLWQASKQAVEARLAKNGLKVLYSVAWPPQGLYSKTELNTIGDLKGMKIRSYSPTVARMIELMGGQPVTVQAAEVYERVCGTIPLAWGAGGDMALEGCCALADLDFRAAVVAG
;
A
#
# COMPACT_ATOMS: atom_id res chain seq x y z
N MET A 1 -38.42 29.62 79.29
CA MET A 1 -36.94 29.60 79.35
C MET A 1 -36.52 28.15 79.11
N VAL A 2 -36.19 27.81 77.87
CA VAL A 2 -35.81 26.48 77.52
C VAL A 2 -34.46 26.57 76.76
N ASN A 3 -33.48 25.90 77.40
CA ASN A 3 -32.12 25.84 76.89
C ASN A 3 -31.99 24.68 75.94
N VAL A 4 -31.71 24.99 74.65
CA VAL A 4 -31.48 23.96 73.62
C VAL A 4 -29.97 23.82 73.41
N LYS A 5 -29.39 22.72 73.91
CA LYS A 5 -28.02 22.31 73.60
C LYS A 5 -27.94 21.84 72.15
N GLN A 6 -27.11 22.53 71.39
CA GLN A 6 -26.75 22.14 70.03
C GLN A 6 -25.74 21.00 70.08
N TRP A 7 -26.08 19.88 69.46
CA TRP A 7 -25.13 18.81 69.15
C TRP A 7 -24.57 19.04 67.75
N ALA A 8 -23.30 19.46 67.69
CA ALA A 8 -22.56 19.49 66.46
C ALA A 8 -21.99 18.10 66.14
N THR A 9 -22.61 17.38 65.23
CA THR A 9 -22.04 16.18 64.63
C THR A 9 -21.19 16.58 63.43
N ALA A 10 -19.87 16.51 63.60
CA ALA A 10 -18.90 16.65 62.52
C ALA A 10 -18.97 15.41 61.62
N GLY A 11 -19.62 15.54 60.45
CA GLY A 11 -19.58 14.51 59.42
C GLY A 11 -18.26 14.56 58.67
N LEU A 12 -17.41 13.58 58.88
CA LEU A 12 -16.19 13.37 58.12
C LEU A 12 -16.55 12.83 56.75
N ALA A 13 -16.67 13.72 55.75
CA ALA A 13 -16.84 13.30 54.36
C ALA A 13 -15.50 12.78 53.83
N ALA A 14 -15.32 11.46 53.82
CA ALA A 14 -14.22 10.80 53.15
C ALA A 14 -14.42 10.97 51.63
N ALA A 15 -13.74 11.93 51.02
CA ALA A 15 -13.62 12.06 49.58
C ALA A 15 -12.75 10.91 49.07
N THR A 16 -13.34 9.82 48.69
CA THR A 16 -12.70 8.77 47.89
C THR A 16 -12.38 9.35 46.51
N LEU A 17 -11.13 9.81 46.37
CA LEU A 17 -10.54 10.10 45.05
C LEU A 17 -10.49 8.78 44.24
N SER A 18 -11.56 8.52 43.50
CA SER A 18 -11.57 7.50 42.48
C SER A 18 -10.58 7.96 41.42
N PHE A 19 -9.33 7.50 41.51
CA PHE A 19 -8.42 7.48 40.38
C PHE A 19 -9.06 6.55 39.31
N GLY A 20 -10.01 7.06 38.58
CA GLY A 20 -10.49 6.44 37.36
C GLY A 20 -9.31 6.45 36.41
N GLY A 21 -8.56 5.34 36.35
CA GLY A 21 -7.60 5.11 35.31
C GLY A 21 -8.36 5.30 33.99
N GLN A 22 -8.01 6.36 33.23
CA GLN A 22 -8.50 6.51 31.88
C GLN A 22 -7.98 5.28 31.11
N VAL A 23 -8.83 4.29 30.96
CA VAL A 23 -8.64 3.25 29.96
C VAL A 23 -8.65 4.00 28.63
N LEU A 24 -7.46 4.34 28.12
CA LEU A 24 -7.29 4.93 26.80
C LEU A 24 -7.98 3.95 25.85
N ALA A 25 -9.11 4.38 25.29
CA ALA A 25 -9.86 3.56 24.37
C ALA A 25 -8.93 3.10 23.23
N GLN A 26 -8.93 1.81 22.96
CA GLN A 26 -8.15 1.22 21.87
C GLN A 26 -8.49 1.95 20.56
N GLN A 27 -7.50 2.55 19.94
CA GLN A 27 -7.64 3.11 18.59
C GLN A 27 -7.68 1.97 17.57
N LYS A 28 -8.61 2.06 16.64
CA LYS A 28 -8.74 1.09 15.53
C LYS A 28 -8.49 1.82 14.22
N TRP A 29 -7.56 1.28 13.44
CA TRP A 29 -7.24 1.78 12.12
C TRP A 29 -7.55 0.72 11.07
N ASP A 30 -8.06 1.15 9.94
CA ASP A 30 -8.28 0.33 8.76
C ASP A 30 -7.17 0.58 7.74
N MET A 31 -6.54 -0.53 7.28
CA MET A 31 -5.45 -0.52 6.31
C MET A 31 -5.84 -1.30 5.05
N PRO A 32 -6.44 -0.64 4.05
CA PRO A 32 -6.70 -1.28 2.77
C PRO A 32 -5.41 -1.54 1.98
N THR A 33 -5.38 -2.69 1.29
CA THR A 33 -4.42 -3.04 0.24
C THR A 33 -5.14 -3.64 -0.96
N GLY A 34 -4.61 -3.38 -2.16
CA GLY A 34 -5.13 -3.94 -3.40
C GLY A 34 -4.71 -5.39 -3.65
N TYR A 35 -3.89 -6.00 -2.79
CA TYR A 35 -3.29 -7.31 -3.02
C TYR A 35 -3.98 -8.41 -2.25
N PRO A 36 -3.93 -9.67 -2.80
CA PRO A 36 -4.40 -10.86 -2.09
C PRO A 36 -3.68 -11.07 -0.77
N ALA A 37 -4.33 -11.76 0.17
CA ALA A 37 -3.77 -12.06 1.49
C ALA A 37 -2.47 -12.89 1.42
N SER A 38 -2.32 -13.72 0.38
CA SER A 38 -1.13 -14.55 0.12
C SER A 38 0.02 -13.79 -0.53
N ASN A 39 -0.16 -12.52 -0.87
CA ASN A 39 0.91 -11.70 -1.44
C ASN A 39 1.89 -11.30 -0.33
N PHE A 40 3.19 -11.40 -0.57
CA PHE A 40 4.23 -11.12 0.43
C PHE A 40 4.19 -9.68 0.96
N HIS A 41 3.71 -8.70 0.20
CA HIS A 41 3.48 -7.34 0.70
C HIS A 41 2.32 -7.30 1.69
N THR A 42 1.25 -8.06 1.43
CA THR A 42 0.13 -8.17 2.38
C THR A 42 0.57 -8.87 3.66
N GLU A 43 1.37 -9.92 3.56
CA GLU A 43 1.97 -10.58 4.73
C GLU A 43 2.86 -9.61 5.52
N ASN A 44 3.67 -8.80 4.84
CA ASN A 44 4.52 -7.78 5.47
C ASN A 44 3.69 -6.74 6.23
N ILE A 45 2.59 -6.21 5.66
CA ILE A 45 1.74 -5.24 6.37
C ILE A 45 0.91 -5.88 7.49
N GLN A 46 0.58 -7.16 7.40
CA GLN A 46 -0.02 -7.92 8.51
C GLN A 46 0.96 -8.06 9.68
N GLN A 47 2.21 -8.38 9.37
CA GLN A 47 3.27 -8.43 10.38
C GLN A 47 3.50 -7.05 11.02
N PHE A 48 3.56 -5.97 10.21
CA PHE A 48 3.62 -4.60 10.71
C PHE A 48 2.45 -4.27 11.63
N ALA A 49 1.22 -4.61 11.27
CA ALA A 49 0.04 -4.37 12.08
C ALA A 49 0.14 -5.09 13.44
N LYS A 50 0.64 -6.32 13.46
CA LYS A 50 0.88 -7.10 14.68
C LYS A 50 1.96 -6.44 15.56
N GLU A 51 3.08 -6.04 14.98
CA GLU A 51 4.17 -5.37 15.69
C GLU A 51 3.73 -4.04 16.32
N VAL A 52 2.87 -3.27 15.62
CA VAL A 52 2.28 -2.04 16.16
C VAL A 52 1.36 -2.33 17.35
N ASP A 53 0.51 -3.36 17.26
CA ASP A 53 -0.36 -3.77 18.37
C ASP A 53 0.48 -4.15 19.60
N GLU A 54 1.50 -4.97 19.42
CA GLU A 54 2.44 -5.38 20.48
C GLU A 54 3.21 -4.18 21.07
N ALA A 55 3.80 -3.34 20.22
CA ALA A 55 4.60 -2.17 20.64
C ALA A 55 3.77 -1.11 21.36
N THR A 56 2.47 -1.00 21.03
CA THR A 56 1.56 -0.06 21.70
C THR A 56 0.86 -0.65 22.95
N GLY A 57 1.12 -1.92 23.25
CA GLY A 57 0.43 -2.63 24.33
C GLY A 57 -1.07 -2.69 24.10
N GLY A 58 -1.50 -2.91 22.87
CA GLY A 58 -2.91 -3.02 22.47
C GLY A 58 -3.65 -1.68 22.30
N LYS A 59 -2.95 -0.54 22.39
CA LYS A 59 -3.60 0.79 22.28
C LYS A 59 -3.95 1.17 20.84
N LEU A 60 -3.21 0.65 19.86
CA LEU A 60 -3.49 0.85 18.44
C LEU A 60 -3.60 -0.50 17.75
N LYS A 61 -4.77 -0.79 17.20
CA LYS A 61 -5.03 -2.01 16.41
C LYS A 61 -5.27 -1.65 14.97
N ILE A 62 -4.47 -2.21 14.07
CA ILE A 62 -4.60 -2.03 12.63
C ILE A 62 -5.25 -3.29 12.05
N THR A 63 -6.37 -3.10 11.32
CA THR A 63 -7.04 -4.17 10.58
C THR A 63 -6.65 -4.06 9.11
N VAL A 64 -5.99 -5.08 8.58
CA VAL A 64 -5.60 -5.15 7.16
C VAL A 64 -6.76 -5.69 6.33
N HIS A 65 -7.16 -4.93 5.31
CA HIS A 65 -8.20 -5.30 4.35
C HIS A 65 -7.56 -5.63 3.01
N ALA A 66 -7.34 -6.92 2.80
CA ALA A 66 -6.70 -7.44 1.59
C ALA A 66 -7.65 -7.49 0.39
N ASN A 67 -7.08 -7.75 -0.80
CA ASN A 67 -7.81 -8.04 -2.02
C ASN A 67 -8.72 -6.89 -2.52
N GLY A 68 -8.41 -5.64 -2.14
CA GLY A 68 -9.24 -4.50 -2.50
C GLY A 68 -10.65 -4.55 -1.90
N SER A 69 -10.83 -5.26 -0.78
CA SER A 69 -12.15 -5.51 -0.16
C SER A 69 -12.77 -4.26 0.46
N LEU A 70 -11.96 -3.34 0.98
CA LEU A 70 -12.43 -2.07 1.53
C LEU A 70 -12.42 -0.96 0.49
N PHE A 71 -11.29 -0.80 -0.23
CA PHE A 71 -11.13 0.13 -1.34
C PHE A 71 -10.28 -0.52 -2.43
N LYS A 72 -10.60 -0.24 -3.70
CA LYS A 72 -9.76 -0.67 -4.83
C LYS A 72 -8.40 0.04 -4.78
N ALA A 73 -7.35 -0.59 -5.33
CA ALA A 73 -5.98 -0.08 -5.23
C ALA A 73 -5.83 1.38 -5.69
N ASN A 74 -6.55 1.79 -6.75
CA ASN A 74 -6.54 3.15 -7.27
C ASN A 74 -7.36 4.16 -6.42
N GLU A 75 -8.14 3.68 -5.45
CA GLU A 75 -8.98 4.50 -4.56
C GLU A 75 -8.31 4.75 -3.20
N ILE A 76 -7.35 3.89 -2.79
CA ILE A 76 -6.74 3.90 -1.46
C ILE A 76 -6.16 5.26 -1.11
N LYS A 77 -5.40 5.89 -2.03
CA LYS A 77 -4.85 7.23 -1.79
C LYS A 77 -5.92 8.22 -1.39
N ARG A 78 -6.99 8.29 -2.17
CA ARG A 78 -8.11 9.21 -1.94
C ARG A 78 -8.87 8.88 -0.65
N ALA A 79 -9.04 7.59 -0.35
CA ALA A 79 -9.69 7.15 0.89
C ALA A 79 -8.91 7.59 2.13
N VAL A 80 -7.57 7.48 2.12
CA VAL A 80 -6.73 7.96 3.22
C VAL A 80 -6.76 9.48 3.31
N GLN A 81 -6.67 10.20 2.20
CA GLN A 81 -6.78 11.67 2.18
C GLN A 81 -8.13 12.18 2.72
N ALA A 82 -9.20 11.45 2.46
CA ALA A 82 -10.55 11.79 2.93
C ALA A 82 -10.84 11.31 4.36
N GLY A 83 -9.88 10.65 5.04
CA GLY A 83 -10.05 10.11 6.39
C GLY A 83 -10.98 8.88 6.44
N GLN A 84 -11.29 8.27 5.30
CA GLN A 84 -12.11 7.05 5.23
C GLN A 84 -11.32 5.80 5.63
N ALA A 85 -9.99 5.86 5.54
CA ALA A 85 -9.04 4.94 6.14
C ALA A 85 -7.93 5.74 6.79
N GLN A 86 -7.37 5.26 7.90
CA GLN A 86 -6.33 5.97 8.65
C GLN A 86 -4.95 5.74 8.05
N ILE A 87 -4.76 4.60 7.43
CA ILE A 87 -3.51 4.16 6.81
C ILE A 87 -3.85 3.37 5.55
N GLY A 88 -2.95 3.27 4.59
CA GLY A 88 -3.16 2.47 3.38
C GLY A 88 -1.86 2.07 2.73
N GLU A 89 -1.89 1.01 1.95
CA GLU A 89 -0.79 0.57 1.10
C GLU A 89 -1.10 0.89 -0.35
N LEU A 90 -0.15 1.49 -1.05
CA LEU A 90 -0.31 1.83 -2.46
C LEU A 90 1.02 1.68 -3.23
N ILE A 91 0.92 1.45 -4.53
CA ILE A 91 2.07 1.48 -5.42
C ILE A 91 2.30 2.93 -5.87
N ILE A 92 3.53 3.43 -5.66
CA ILE A 92 3.86 4.84 -5.93
C ILE A 92 3.79 5.12 -7.43
N SER A 93 4.29 4.22 -8.26
CA SER A 93 4.27 4.35 -9.73
C SER A 93 2.85 4.45 -10.34
N GLY A 94 1.85 3.96 -9.63
CA GLY A 94 0.45 4.16 -10.01
C GLY A 94 0.00 5.63 -10.01
N LEU A 95 0.77 6.51 -9.33
CA LEU A 95 0.54 7.95 -9.25
C LEU A 95 1.35 8.77 -10.27
N ALA A 96 2.00 8.12 -11.22
CA ALA A 96 2.89 8.76 -12.21
C ALA A 96 2.22 9.85 -13.07
N ASN A 97 0.91 9.79 -13.21
CA ASN A 97 0.10 10.82 -13.87
C ASN A 97 -0.06 12.12 -13.04
N GLU A 98 0.19 12.05 -11.74
CA GLU A 98 0.11 13.23 -10.85
C GLU A 98 1.46 13.95 -10.75
N ASP A 99 2.56 13.20 -10.72
CA ASP A 99 3.93 13.74 -10.69
C ASP A 99 4.90 12.71 -11.28
N ALA A 100 5.75 13.13 -12.22
CA ALA A 100 6.73 12.27 -12.87
C ALA A 100 7.74 11.65 -11.89
N LEU A 101 7.95 12.27 -10.72
CA LEU A 101 8.80 11.71 -9.66
C LEU A 101 8.31 10.34 -9.17
N TYR A 102 7.01 10.09 -9.21
CA TYR A 102 6.42 8.81 -8.82
C TYR A 102 6.69 7.69 -9.83
N ALA A 103 7.14 8.02 -11.05
CA ALA A 103 7.52 7.06 -12.06
C ALA A 103 9.02 6.72 -12.08
N LEU A 104 9.81 7.27 -11.15
CA LEU A 104 11.28 7.18 -11.19
C LEU A 104 11.78 5.73 -11.15
N ASP A 105 11.14 4.88 -10.37
CA ASP A 105 11.45 3.46 -10.23
C ASP A 105 10.95 2.59 -11.40
N THR A 106 10.13 3.14 -12.28
CA THR A 106 9.65 2.47 -13.50
C THR A 106 10.45 2.84 -14.76
N VAL A 107 11.52 3.62 -14.60
CA VAL A 107 12.43 3.92 -15.72
C VAL A 107 13.22 2.65 -16.06
N PRO A 108 13.09 2.11 -17.28
CA PRO A 108 13.73 0.87 -17.67
C PRO A 108 15.24 0.89 -17.41
N PHE A 109 15.75 -0.19 -16.81
CA PHE A 109 17.17 -0.41 -16.52
C PHE A 109 17.82 0.58 -15.53
N LEU A 110 17.06 1.48 -14.89
CA LEU A 110 17.60 2.42 -13.89
C LEU A 110 17.97 1.70 -12.59
N ALA A 111 17.12 0.78 -12.14
CA ALA A 111 17.37 -0.02 -10.94
C ALA A 111 17.04 -1.50 -11.26
N THR A 112 18.08 -2.32 -11.44
CA THR A 112 17.94 -3.73 -11.84
C THR A 112 18.23 -4.71 -10.73
N SER A 113 18.49 -4.21 -9.52
CA SER A 113 18.73 -5.01 -8.31
C SER A 113 18.12 -4.34 -7.09
N TYR A 114 17.88 -5.11 -6.02
CA TYR A 114 17.45 -4.54 -4.73
C TYR A 114 18.46 -3.53 -4.16
N ALA A 115 19.75 -3.70 -4.45
CA ALA A 115 20.78 -2.77 -4.04
C ALA A 115 20.63 -1.42 -4.76
N ASP A 116 20.35 -1.44 -6.06
CA ASP A 116 20.14 -0.22 -6.85
C ASP A 116 18.81 0.44 -6.50
N SER A 117 17.76 -0.36 -6.31
CA SER A 117 16.47 0.11 -5.84
C SER A 117 16.58 0.82 -4.49
N LYS A 118 17.35 0.25 -3.56
CA LYS A 118 17.60 0.90 -2.26
C LYS A 118 18.32 2.23 -2.41
N LYS A 119 19.35 2.32 -3.28
CA LYS A 119 20.05 3.59 -3.57
C LYS A 119 19.10 4.62 -4.20
N LEU A 120 18.30 4.18 -5.17
CA LEU A 120 17.32 5.04 -5.83
C LEU A 120 16.31 5.59 -4.83
N TRP A 121 15.76 4.72 -3.96
CA TRP A 121 14.88 5.16 -2.90
C TRP A 121 15.56 6.15 -1.94
N GLN A 122 16.77 5.88 -1.49
CA GLN A 122 17.50 6.79 -0.61
C GLN A 122 17.71 8.17 -1.24
N ALA A 123 17.98 8.23 -2.54
CA ALA A 123 18.17 9.48 -3.28
C ALA A 123 16.85 10.24 -3.51
N SER A 124 15.75 9.54 -3.73
CA SER A 124 14.44 10.14 -4.08
C SER A 124 13.49 10.33 -2.89
N LYS A 125 13.70 9.62 -1.79
CA LYS A 125 12.79 9.55 -0.64
C LYS A 125 12.30 10.92 -0.18
N GLN A 126 13.22 11.86 0.08
CA GLN A 126 12.86 13.19 0.59
C GLN A 126 11.94 13.94 -0.37
N ALA A 127 12.21 13.84 -1.67
CA ALA A 127 11.39 14.49 -2.69
C ALA A 127 10.01 13.83 -2.81
N VAL A 128 9.93 12.49 -2.77
CA VAL A 128 8.68 11.75 -2.78
C VAL A 128 7.84 12.06 -1.55
N GLU A 129 8.42 12.02 -0.36
CA GLU A 129 7.76 12.36 0.90
C GLU A 129 7.22 13.80 0.87
N ALA A 130 8.01 14.76 0.38
CA ALA A 130 7.58 16.15 0.26
C ALA A 130 6.40 16.32 -0.71
N ARG A 131 6.34 15.54 -1.80
CA ARG A 131 5.22 15.55 -2.73
C ARG A 131 3.95 14.96 -2.12
N LEU A 132 4.07 13.83 -1.43
CA LEU A 132 2.94 13.20 -0.75
C LEU A 132 2.44 14.05 0.42
N ALA A 133 3.34 14.70 1.16
CA ALA A 133 2.98 15.63 2.24
C ALA A 133 2.15 16.83 1.76
N LYS A 134 2.41 17.36 0.57
CA LYS A 134 1.57 18.40 -0.05
C LYS A 134 0.14 17.93 -0.30
N ASN A 135 -0.05 16.62 -0.41
CA ASN A 135 -1.35 15.99 -0.57
C ASN A 135 -1.93 15.49 0.76
N GLY A 136 -1.39 15.90 1.92
CA GLY A 136 -1.85 15.49 3.24
C GLY A 136 -1.54 14.03 3.58
N LEU A 137 -0.48 13.45 2.99
CA LEU A 137 -0.08 12.07 3.21
C LEU A 137 1.34 12.00 3.79
N LYS A 138 1.54 11.12 4.76
CA LYS A 138 2.84 10.81 5.35
C LYS A 138 3.25 9.39 4.99
N VAL A 139 4.45 9.24 4.42
CA VAL A 139 5.05 7.93 4.18
C VAL A 139 5.60 7.38 5.50
N LEU A 140 5.24 6.16 5.83
CA LEU A 140 5.78 5.45 6.99
C LEU A 140 7.01 4.64 6.60
N TYR A 141 6.86 3.80 5.57
CA TYR A 141 7.96 3.01 5.01
C TYR A 141 7.67 2.66 3.56
N SER A 142 8.66 2.15 2.86
CA SER A 142 8.58 1.69 1.49
C SER A 142 9.23 0.32 1.35
N VAL A 143 8.64 -0.55 0.55
CA VAL A 143 9.13 -1.90 0.24
C VAL A 143 9.24 -2.05 -1.26
N ALA A 144 10.37 -2.54 -1.76
CA ALA A 144 10.58 -2.77 -3.17
C ALA A 144 9.90 -4.08 -3.62
N TRP A 145 9.32 -4.06 -4.81
CA TRP A 145 8.94 -5.27 -5.53
C TRP A 145 10.18 -5.99 -6.09
N PRO A 146 10.12 -7.30 -6.34
CA PRO A 146 11.13 -7.96 -7.18
C PRO A 146 11.08 -7.40 -8.61
N PRO A 147 12.13 -7.69 -9.41
CA PRO A 147 12.17 -7.30 -10.82
C PRO A 147 10.91 -7.69 -11.56
N GLN A 148 10.40 -6.77 -12.39
CA GLN A 148 9.20 -6.99 -13.19
C GLN A 148 9.56 -7.79 -14.45
N GLY A 149 8.63 -8.61 -14.93
CA GLY A 149 8.80 -9.42 -16.12
C GLY A 149 7.62 -9.30 -17.08
N LEU A 150 7.85 -9.70 -18.32
CA LEU A 150 6.81 -9.89 -19.30
C LEU A 150 6.45 -11.39 -19.32
N TYR A 151 5.20 -11.71 -19.03
CA TYR A 151 4.69 -13.07 -18.94
C TYR A 151 3.72 -13.33 -20.08
N SER A 152 3.95 -14.39 -20.86
CA SER A 152 3.15 -14.72 -22.04
C SER A 152 2.77 -16.20 -22.06
N LYS A 153 1.59 -16.51 -22.60
CA LYS A 153 1.17 -17.88 -22.92
C LYS A 153 1.78 -18.41 -24.22
N THR A 154 2.35 -17.53 -25.01
CA THR A 154 3.00 -17.86 -26.28
C THR A 154 4.44 -17.43 -26.25
N GLU A 155 5.29 -18.13 -26.97
CA GLU A 155 6.69 -17.76 -27.12
C GLU A 155 6.81 -16.39 -27.82
N LEU A 156 7.66 -15.53 -27.28
CA LEU A 156 7.96 -14.19 -27.81
C LEU A 156 9.46 -14.11 -28.08
N ASN A 157 9.83 -13.86 -29.32
CA ASN A 157 11.22 -13.80 -29.76
C ASN A 157 11.68 -12.37 -30.05
N THR A 158 10.75 -11.49 -30.41
CA THR A 158 11.02 -10.10 -30.79
C THR A 158 9.98 -9.15 -30.23
N ILE A 159 10.32 -7.86 -30.18
CA ILE A 159 9.35 -6.81 -29.83
C ILE A 159 8.20 -6.76 -30.84
N GLY A 160 8.45 -7.15 -32.09
CA GLY A 160 7.42 -7.21 -33.13
C GLY A 160 6.27 -8.17 -32.82
N ASP A 161 6.54 -9.21 -32.02
CA ASP A 161 5.54 -10.20 -31.62
C ASP A 161 4.48 -9.62 -30.68
N LEU A 162 4.77 -8.46 -30.05
CA LEU A 162 3.85 -7.75 -29.16
C LEU A 162 2.80 -6.94 -29.91
N LYS A 163 2.95 -6.76 -31.23
CA LYS A 163 2.09 -5.89 -32.03
C LYS A 163 0.63 -6.33 -31.97
N GLY A 164 -0.22 -5.41 -31.51
CA GLY A 164 -1.66 -5.64 -31.38
C GLY A 164 -2.08 -6.54 -30.23
N MET A 165 -1.14 -7.10 -29.44
CA MET A 165 -1.48 -7.92 -28.30
C MET A 165 -1.99 -7.09 -27.13
N LYS A 166 -3.01 -7.59 -26.44
CA LYS A 166 -3.48 -7.01 -25.18
C LYS A 166 -2.52 -7.39 -24.06
N ILE A 167 -1.93 -6.37 -23.42
CA ILE A 167 -0.91 -6.54 -22.37
C ILE A 167 -1.39 -5.85 -21.12
N ARG A 168 -1.41 -6.58 -20.00
CA ARG A 168 -1.73 -6.00 -18.70
C ARG A 168 -0.70 -4.95 -18.32
N SER A 169 -1.16 -3.76 -17.92
CA SER A 169 -0.35 -2.72 -17.29
C SER A 169 -0.88 -2.40 -15.89
N TYR A 170 -0.02 -1.91 -15.00
CA TYR A 170 -0.36 -1.50 -13.64
C TYR A 170 -0.01 -0.03 -13.35
N SER A 171 0.69 0.61 -14.28
CA SER A 171 1.08 2.02 -14.17
C SER A 171 0.99 2.73 -15.51
N PRO A 172 0.86 4.08 -15.53
CA PRO A 172 0.86 4.87 -16.76
C PRO A 172 2.15 4.70 -17.59
N THR A 173 3.29 4.58 -16.93
CA THR A 173 4.59 4.38 -17.60
C THR A 173 4.63 3.05 -18.35
N VAL A 174 4.22 1.97 -17.69
CA VAL A 174 4.14 0.64 -18.33
C VAL A 174 3.14 0.65 -19.49
N ALA A 175 1.98 1.31 -19.34
CA ALA A 175 1.03 1.45 -20.40
C ALA A 175 1.66 2.15 -21.63
N ARG A 176 2.36 3.26 -21.41
CA ARG A 176 3.06 3.98 -22.49
C ARG A 176 4.14 3.13 -23.16
N MET A 177 4.90 2.37 -22.40
CA MET A 177 5.92 1.47 -22.92
C MET A 177 5.29 0.38 -23.82
N ILE A 178 4.17 -0.22 -23.40
CA ILE A 178 3.43 -1.19 -24.19
C ILE A 178 2.96 -0.58 -25.51
N GLU A 179 2.43 0.64 -25.51
CA GLU A 179 2.03 1.35 -26.72
C GLU A 179 3.21 1.55 -27.70
N LEU A 180 4.37 1.97 -27.16
CA LEU A 180 5.58 2.18 -27.96
C LEU A 180 6.10 0.88 -28.60
N MET A 181 5.86 -0.25 -27.96
CA MET A 181 6.15 -1.59 -28.49
C MET A 181 5.07 -2.10 -29.48
N GLY A 182 4.02 -1.31 -29.72
CA GLY A 182 2.92 -1.68 -30.62
C GLY A 182 1.84 -2.56 -30.01
N GLY A 183 1.89 -2.81 -28.70
CA GLY A 183 0.87 -3.53 -27.95
C GLY A 183 -0.30 -2.64 -27.53
N GLN A 184 -1.33 -3.25 -26.96
CA GLN A 184 -2.53 -2.59 -26.44
C GLN A 184 -2.55 -2.71 -24.90
N PRO A 185 -2.26 -1.64 -24.14
CA PRO A 185 -2.27 -1.72 -22.69
C PRO A 185 -3.69 -1.90 -22.14
N VAL A 186 -3.84 -2.77 -21.16
CA VAL A 186 -5.09 -3.00 -20.44
C VAL A 186 -4.80 -2.90 -18.94
N THR A 187 -5.42 -1.93 -18.26
CA THR A 187 -5.26 -1.80 -16.82
C THR A 187 -6.07 -2.87 -16.10
N VAL A 188 -5.38 -3.73 -15.32
CA VAL A 188 -5.98 -4.79 -14.52
C VAL A 188 -5.38 -4.73 -13.13
N GLN A 189 -6.26 -4.66 -12.11
CA GLN A 189 -5.84 -4.65 -10.72
C GLN A 189 -5.24 -6.00 -10.32
N ALA A 190 -4.32 -6.02 -9.35
CA ALA A 190 -3.62 -7.25 -8.94
C ALA A 190 -4.58 -8.36 -8.51
N ALA A 191 -5.66 -8.02 -7.81
CA ALA A 191 -6.70 -8.97 -7.39
C ALA A 191 -7.45 -9.66 -8.54
N GLU A 192 -7.45 -9.04 -9.74
CA GLU A 192 -8.17 -9.54 -10.93
C GLU A 192 -7.24 -10.25 -11.94
N VAL A 193 -5.92 -10.26 -11.67
CA VAL A 193 -4.93 -10.76 -12.65
C VAL A 193 -5.20 -12.19 -13.03
N TYR A 194 -5.45 -13.07 -12.06
CA TYR A 194 -5.66 -14.49 -12.32
C TYR A 194 -6.82 -14.72 -13.29
N GLU A 195 -7.98 -14.14 -13.02
CA GLU A 195 -9.17 -14.31 -13.87
C GLU A 195 -8.99 -13.68 -15.26
N ARG A 196 -8.43 -12.47 -15.32
CA ARG A 196 -8.29 -11.72 -16.58
C ARG A 196 -7.19 -12.28 -17.48
N VAL A 197 -6.03 -12.62 -16.91
CA VAL A 197 -4.90 -13.16 -17.70
C VAL A 197 -5.17 -14.60 -18.12
N CYS A 198 -5.79 -15.41 -17.28
CA CYS A 198 -6.19 -16.76 -17.68
C CYS A 198 -7.29 -16.78 -18.71
N GLY A 199 -8.19 -15.78 -18.71
CA GLY A 199 -9.34 -15.71 -19.61
C GLY A 199 -9.09 -14.98 -20.93
N THR A 200 -8.76 -13.69 -20.88
CA THR A 200 -8.87 -12.78 -22.04
C THR A 200 -7.59 -12.04 -22.43
N ILE A 201 -6.60 -11.96 -21.53
CA ILE A 201 -5.37 -11.22 -21.76
C ILE A 201 -4.20 -12.20 -21.88
N PRO A 202 -3.61 -12.37 -23.08
CA PRO A 202 -2.55 -13.36 -23.29
C PRO A 202 -1.21 -12.97 -22.69
N LEU A 203 -1.03 -11.68 -22.35
CA LEU A 203 0.21 -11.13 -21.82
C LEU A 203 -0.02 -10.31 -20.58
N ALA A 204 0.93 -10.38 -19.64
CA ALA A 204 0.93 -9.52 -18.47
C ALA A 204 2.34 -9.04 -18.13
N TRP A 205 2.42 -7.78 -17.71
CA TRP A 205 3.61 -7.19 -17.11
C TRP A 205 3.43 -7.14 -15.59
N GLY A 206 4.35 -7.73 -14.84
CA GLY A 206 4.24 -7.77 -13.38
C GLY A 206 5.35 -8.58 -12.72
N ALA A 207 5.35 -8.62 -11.38
CA ALA A 207 6.28 -9.42 -10.60
C ALA A 207 5.89 -10.90 -10.58
N GLY A 208 6.87 -11.79 -10.65
CA GLY A 208 6.65 -13.24 -10.76
C GLY A 208 5.88 -13.88 -9.61
N GLY A 209 5.85 -13.27 -8.42
CA GLY A 209 5.10 -13.77 -7.27
C GLY A 209 3.57 -13.62 -7.38
N ASP A 210 3.09 -12.73 -8.26
CA ASP A 210 1.66 -12.48 -8.47
C ASP A 210 1.07 -13.35 -9.60
N MET A 211 1.91 -14.02 -10.36
CA MET A 211 1.50 -14.74 -11.57
C MET A 211 2.16 -16.12 -11.61
N ALA A 212 1.43 -17.13 -11.16
CA ALA A 212 1.80 -18.53 -11.33
C ALA A 212 1.66 -18.95 -12.82
N LEU A 213 2.44 -18.31 -13.68
CA LEU A 213 2.57 -18.70 -15.08
C LEU A 213 3.92 -19.40 -15.24
N GLU A 214 3.91 -20.70 -15.20
CA GLU A 214 5.10 -21.50 -15.52
C GLU A 214 5.55 -21.21 -16.95
N GLY A 215 6.78 -20.73 -17.13
CA GLY A 215 7.46 -20.70 -18.42
C GLY A 215 7.61 -19.36 -19.15
N CYS A 216 7.78 -18.23 -18.46
CA CYS A 216 7.91 -16.93 -19.13
C CYS A 216 9.28 -16.25 -18.96
N CYS A 217 9.71 -15.51 -20.01
CA CYS A 217 10.96 -14.73 -20.00
C CYS A 217 10.84 -13.43 -19.19
N ALA A 218 11.81 -13.12 -18.35
CA ALA A 218 11.84 -11.95 -17.48
C ALA A 218 12.65 -10.80 -18.06
N LEU A 219 12.07 -9.59 -18.07
CA LEU A 219 12.78 -8.32 -18.18
C LEU A 219 12.64 -7.58 -16.84
N ALA A 220 13.75 -7.07 -16.30
CA ALA A 220 13.83 -6.66 -14.91
C ALA A 220 13.66 -5.15 -14.71
N ASP A 221 12.62 -4.74 -13.99
CA ASP A 221 12.47 -3.43 -13.37
C ASP A 221 11.89 -3.60 -11.95
N LEU A 222 12.31 -2.73 -11.01
CA LEU A 222 11.92 -2.78 -9.61
C LEU A 222 10.96 -1.62 -9.30
N ASP A 223 9.80 -1.93 -8.77
CA ASP A 223 8.81 -0.94 -8.31
C ASP A 223 8.86 -0.73 -6.80
N PHE A 224 8.54 0.49 -6.35
CA PHE A 224 8.40 0.82 -4.93
C PHE A 224 6.94 0.90 -4.50
N ARG A 225 6.70 0.40 -3.29
CA ARG A 225 5.46 0.59 -2.57
C ARG A 225 5.68 1.39 -1.31
N ALA A 226 4.67 2.12 -0.93
CA ALA A 226 4.68 2.86 0.31
C ALA A 226 3.42 2.56 1.14
N ALA A 227 3.60 2.38 2.44
CA ALA A 227 2.55 2.57 3.40
C ALA A 227 2.43 4.06 3.70
N VAL A 228 1.25 4.61 3.55
CA VAL A 228 0.96 6.02 3.77
C VAL A 228 -0.16 6.20 4.79
N VAL A 229 -0.08 7.27 5.56
CA VAL A 229 -1.08 7.68 6.54
C VAL A 229 -1.48 9.12 6.24
N ALA A 230 -2.68 9.53 6.65
CA ALA A 230 -3.08 10.92 6.62
C ALA A 230 -2.14 11.73 7.52
N GLY A 231 -1.62 12.85 7.01
CA GLY A 231 -0.69 13.75 7.69
C GLY A 231 -1.37 14.83 8.52
#